data_0c1e208dc8a213ea482443ef5a073254
#
_entry.id   0c1e208dc8a213ea482443ef5a073254
#
_cell.length_a   1.000
_cell.length_b   1.000
_cell.length_c   1.000
_cell.angle_alpha   90.00
_cell.angle_beta   90.00
_cell.angle_gamma   90.00
#
_symmetry.space_group_name_H-M   'P 1'
#
loop_
_entity.id
_entity.type
_entity.pdbx_description
1 polymer ?
#
loop_
_entity_poly.entity_id
_entity_poly.type
_entity_poly.pdbx_seq_one_letter_code
_entity_poly.pdbx_strand_id
1 'polypeptide(L)'
;MKAGDVINGYTILEDFRVVGAGLSKWTFAAKDGREYFIKEFLSPTYPDEHAPGSAQTKMRKRRRCAAFERHHRRIQEALASVSGVGGNLIVTLDFFRWGAKYYKVTEKVEAADLGPADVTALAFQDQLVLLKTVAHSLRILHDRGIVHGDLKPSNVLIKRTELGYTTKLIDFDNAYLAGEPPPPEEIVGTMNYYSPELVGYIQETGTAAHELTQKADIFALGLIYAEFLTGTPPAFDAASQYAGVAARA
;
A
#
# COMPACT_ATOMS: atom_id res chain seq x y z
N MET A 1 -0.71 -19.81 -11.99
CA MET A 1 -2.05 -20.13 -11.50
C MET A 1 -3.07 -19.51 -12.42
N LYS A 2 -4.16 -20.21 -12.63
CA LYS A 2 -5.26 -19.84 -13.55
C LYS A 2 -6.58 -19.83 -12.79
N ALA A 3 -7.60 -19.29 -13.40
CA ALA A 3 -8.98 -19.42 -12.88
C ALA A 3 -9.33 -20.90 -12.62
N GLY A 4 -9.96 -21.17 -11.49
CA GLY A 4 -10.27 -22.51 -10.99
C GLY A 4 -9.23 -23.17 -10.09
N ASP A 5 -7.98 -22.69 -10.07
CA ASP A 5 -6.96 -23.22 -9.15
C ASP A 5 -7.32 -22.88 -7.70
N VAL A 6 -6.91 -23.75 -6.76
CA VAL A 6 -7.15 -23.54 -5.32
C VAL A 6 -5.81 -23.36 -4.61
N ILE A 7 -5.67 -22.29 -3.85
CA ILE A 7 -4.49 -21.98 -3.04
C ILE A 7 -4.91 -21.64 -1.61
N ASN A 8 -4.39 -22.35 -0.63
CA ASN A 8 -4.71 -22.14 0.79
C ASN A 8 -6.24 -22.07 1.07
N GLY A 9 -7.04 -22.83 0.33
CA GLY A 9 -8.50 -22.84 0.43
C GLY A 9 -9.21 -21.70 -0.33
N TYR A 10 -8.48 -20.84 -1.04
CA TYR A 10 -9.04 -19.81 -1.91
C TYR A 10 -9.12 -20.33 -3.35
N THR A 11 -10.31 -20.33 -3.94
CA THR A 11 -10.52 -20.63 -5.35
C THR A 11 -10.29 -19.38 -6.19
N ILE A 12 -9.35 -19.43 -7.11
CA ILE A 12 -9.02 -18.32 -8.01
C ILE A 12 -10.16 -18.11 -9.01
N LEU A 13 -10.70 -16.91 -9.10
CA LEU A 13 -11.84 -16.58 -9.96
C LEU A 13 -11.41 -16.15 -11.37
N GLU A 14 -10.27 -15.52 -11.50
CA GLU A 14 -9.73 -15.00 -12.75
C GLU A 14 -8.21 -15.21 -12.83
N ASP A 15 -7.63 -15.18 -14.02
CA ASP A 15 -6.19 -15.25 -14.18
C ASP A 15 -5.51 -14.03 -13.53
N PHE A 16 -4.33 -14.25 -12.93
CA PHE A 16 -3.58 -13.17 -12.29
C PHE A 16 -3.16 -12.09 -13.28
N ARG A 17 -3.40 -10.84 -12.93
CA ARG A 17 -3.04 -9.63 -13.70
C ARG A 17 -1.83 -8.93 -13.08
N VAL A 18 -0.94 -8.42 -13.91
CA VAL A 18 0.17 -7.53 -13.48
C VAL A 18 -0.34 -6.10 -13.49
N VAL A 19 -0.06 -5.33 -12.44
CA VAL A 19 -0.41 -3.91 -12.34
C VAL A 19 0.78 -3.10 -11.86
N GLY A 20 0.90 -1.89 -12.39
CA GLY A 20 1.93 -0.92 -12.01
C GLY A 20 3.32 -1.35 -12.47
N ALA A 21 4.32 -1.10 -11.63
CA ALA A 21 5.74 -1.38 -11.94
C ALA A 21 6.10 -2.88 -12.02
N GLY A 22 5.11 -3.80 -12.03
CA GLY A 22 5.36 -5.23 -12.21
C GLY A 22 5.93 -5.94 -10.98
N LEU A 23 5.78 -5.38 -9.77
CA LEU A 23 6.31 -5.98 -8.53
C LEU A 23 5.39 -7.04 -7.93
N SER A 24 4.14 -7.08 -8.37
CA SER A 24 3.14 -8.04 -7.90
C SER A 24 2.13 -8.36 -8.99
N LYS A 25 1.37 -9.44 -8.76
CA LYS A 25 0.18 -9.79 -9.54
C LYS A 25 -1.00 -9.89 -8.60
N TRP A 26 -2.20 -9.69 -9.09
CA TRP A 26 -3.41 -9.81 -8.31
C TRP A 26 -4.54 -10.45 -9.10
N THR A 27 -5.51 -10.97 -8.37
CA THR A 27 -6.76 -11.48 -8.90
C THR A 27 -7.83 -11.45 -7.81
N PHE A 28 -9.04 -11.86 -8.15
CA PHE A 28 -10.07 -12.16 -7.17
C PHE A 28 -10.10 -13.67 -6.88
N ALA A 29 -10.49 -14.01 -5.66
CA ALA A 29 -10.64 -15.38 -5.22
C ALA A 29 -11.89 -15.52 -4.35
N ALA A 30 -12.42 -16.75 -4.25
CA ALA A 30 -13.58 -17.06 -3.40
C ALA A 30 -13.19 -18.06 -2.32
N LYS A 31 -13.74 -17.89 -1.12
CA LYS A 31 -13.65 -18.83 0.00
C LYS A 31 -14.88 -18.68 0.88
N ASP A 32 -15.50 -19.78 1.28
CA ASP A 32 -16.65 -19.81 2.18
C ASP A 32 -17.80 -18.87 1.74
N GLY A 33 -18.06 -18.82 0.42
CA GLY A 33 -19.13 -18.00 -0.18
C GLY A 33 -18.86 -16.51 -0.22
N ARG A 34 -17.63 -16.06 0.08
CA ARG A 34 -17.20 -14.65 0.01
C ARG A 34 -16.11 -14.47 -1.02
N GLU A 35 -16.04 -13.27 -1.57
CA GLU A 35 -14.99 -12.88 -2.51
C GLU A 35 -13.91 -12.01 -1.82
N TYR A 36 -12.68 -12.21 -2.27
CA TYR A 36 -11.48 -11.58 -1.73
C TYR A 36 -10.61 -11.06 -2.86
N PHE A 37 -9.83 -10.02 -2.56
CA PHE A 37 -8.70 -9.61 -3.37
C PHE A 37 -7.47 -10.38 -2.91
N ILE A 38 -6.75 -11.02 -3.85
CA ILE A 38 -5.53 -11.76 -3.56
C ILE A 38 -4.37 -11.22 -4.39
N LYS A 39 -3.27 -10.92 -3.72
CA LYS A 39 -2.03 -10.39 -4.30
C LYS A 39 -0.93 -11.44 -4.20
N GLU A 40 -0.27 -11.74 -5.33
CA GLU A 40 0.94 -12.55 -5.40
C GLU A 40 2.16 -11.63 -5.46
N PHE A 41 3.09 -11.79 -4.52
CA PHE A 41 4.37 -11.08 -4.56
C PHE A 41 5.35 -11.79 -5.50
N LEU A 42 5.96 -11.04 -6.41
CA LEU A 42 6.97 -11.58 -7.32
C LEU A 42 8.34 -11.72 -6.65
N SER A 43 8.61 -10.92 -5.61
CA SER A 43 9.81 -10.94 -4.78
C SER A 43 9.45 -10.63 -3.33
N PRO A 44 10.14 -11.24 -2.35
CA PRO A 44 11.14 -12.30 -2.50
C PRO A 44 10.53 -13.63 -2.92
N THR A 45 11.37 -14.51 -3.48
CA THR A 45 10.98 -15.89 -3.80
C THR A 45 11.70 -16.83 -2.85
N TYR A 46 10.97 -17.70 -2.18
CA TYR A 46 11.56 -18.69 -1.26
C TYR A 46 12.41 -19.70 -2.05
N PRO A 47 13.67 -19.91 -1.68
CA PRO A 47 14.57 -20.80 -2.42
C PRO A 47 14.14 -22.25 -2.27
N ASP A 48 13.99 -22.94 -3.37
CA ASP A 48 13.87 -24.39 -3.40
C ASP A 48 15.17 -25.04 -2.88
N GLU A 49 15.05 -26.16 -2.17
CA GLU A 49 16.22 -26.91 -1.66
C GLU A 49 17.07 -27.47 -2.79
N HIS A 50 16.42 -27.90 -3.88
CA HIS A 50 17.07 -28.46 -5.07
C HIS A 50 17.47 -27.42 -6.11
N ALA A 51 17.10 -26.13 -5.92
CA ALA A 51 17.47 -25.08 -6.87
C ALA A 51 19.00 -24.93 -6.95
N PRO A 52 19.56 -24.63 -8.13
CA PRO A 52 20.97 -24.36 -8.28
C PRO A 52 21.40 -23.14 -7.50
N GLY A 53 22.64 -23.13 -7.01
CA GLY A 53 23.23 -22.02 -6.26
C GLY A 53 23.96 -22.47 -4.99
N SER A 54 24.92 -21.64 -4.55
CA SER A 54 25.69 -21.92 -3.34
C SER A 54 24.83 -21.91 -2.07
N ALA A 55 25.25 -22.62 -1.03
CA ALA A 55 24.60 -22.59 0.28
C ALA A 55 24.49 -21.15 0.83
N GLN A 56 25.49 -20.32 0.61
CA GLN A 56 25.52 -18.93 1.01
C GLN A 56 24.43 -18.10 0.30
N THR A 57 24.25 -18.30 -1.02
CA THR A 57 23.20 -17.64 -1.80
C THR A 57 21.81 -18.05 -1.32
N LYS A 58 21.60 -19.35 -1.06
CA LYS A 58 20.32 -19.84 -0.51
C LYS A 58 20.05 -19.28 0.88
N MET A 59 21.06 -19.19 1.74
CA MET A 59 20.94 -18.62 3.08
C MET A 59 20.57 -17.14 3.02
N ARG A 60 21.20 -16.33 2.12
CA ARG A 60 20.84 -14.92 1.92
C ARG A 60 19.40 -14.76 1.46
N LYS A 61 18.94 -15.59 0.50
CA LYS A 61 17.54 -15.58 0.06
C LYS A 61 16.57 -15.93 1.19
N ARG A 62 16.87 -16.96 2.01
CA ARG A 62 16.06 -17.34 3.17
C ARG A 62 15.97 -16.21 4.19
N ARG A 63 17.08 -15.52 4.48
CA ARG A 63 17.08 -14.34 5.38
C ARG A 63 16.17 -13.22 4.88
N ARG A 64 16.21 -12.93 3.57
CA ARG A 64 15.33 -11.95 2.93
C ARG A 64 13.86 -12.37 3.04
N CYS A 65 13.54 -13.63 2.78
CA CYS A 65 12.19 -14.16 2.96
C CYS A 65 11.72 -14.04 4.40
N ALA A 66 12.56 -14.40 5.37
CA ALA A 66 12.21 -14.28 6.79
C ALA A 66 12.02 -12.82 7.24
N ALA A 67 12.78 -11.87 6.70
CA ALA A 67 12.58 -10.44 6.97
C ALA A 67 11.24 -9.96 6.39
N PHE A 68 10.92 -10.35 5.16
CA PHE A 68 9.66 -10.07 4.49
C PHE A 68 8.45 -10.63 5.26
N GLU A 69 8.52 -11.88 5.72
CA GLU A 69 7.47 -12.50 6.54
C GLU A 69 7.27 -11.76 7.88
N ARG A 70 8.36 -11.43 8.57
CA ARG A 70 8.28 -10.69 9.84
C ARG A 70 7.66 -9.30 9.65
N HIS A 71 8.03 -8.60 8.58
CA HIS A 71 7.49 -7.29 8.26
C HIS A 71 5.97 -7.35 8.09
N HIS A 72 5.48 -8.23 7.21
CA HIS A 72 4.04 -8.35 6.96
C HIS A 72 3.26 -8.78 8.20
N ARG A 73 3.79 -9.72 9.00
CA ARG A 73 3.15 -10.13 10.26
C ARG A 73 3.09 -8.98 11.26
N ARG A 74 4.18 -8.23 11.40
CA ARG A 74 4.24 -7.07 12.32
C ARG A 74 3.18 -6.03 11.98
N ILE A 75 3.01 -5.68 10.71
CA ILE A 75 1.96 -4.76 10.26
C ILE A 75 0.57 -5.36 10.46
N GLN A 76 0.38 -6.63 10.15
CA GLN A 76 -0.90 -7.32 10.37
C GLN A 76 -1.29 -7.35 11.85
N GLU A 77 -0.37 -7.66 12.75
CA GLU A 77 -0.58 -7.65 14.20
C GLU A 77 -0.93 -6.25 14.72
N ALA A 78 -0.20 -5.22 14.26
CA ALA A 78 -0.47 -3.84 14.63
C ALA A 78 -1.86 -3.35 14.16
N LEU A 79 -2.37 -3.90 13.06
CA LEU A 79 -3.70 -3.59 12.50
C LEU A 79 -4.81 -4.56 12.93
N ALA A 80 -4.50 -5.62 13.68
CA ALA A 80 -5.48 -6.65 14.03
C ALA A 80 -6.71 -6.10 14.78
N SER A 81 -6.52 -5.08 15.64
CA SER A 81 -7.60 -4.46 16.40
C SER A 81 -8.56 -3.61 15.58
N VAL A 82 -8.23 -3.28 14.33
CA VAL A 82 -9.10 -2.52 13.40
C VAL A 82 -9.70 -3.41 12.32
N SER A 83 -9.27 -4.67 12.21
CA SER A 83 -9.90 -5.66 11.35
C SER A 83 -11.29 -6.01 11.90
N GLY A 84 -12.33 -5.76 11.12
CA GLY A 84 -13.72 -6.07 11.51
C GLY A 84 -14.58 -4.87 11.94
N VAL A 85 -14.04 -3.68 12.05
CA VAL A 85 -14.81 -2.46 12.42
C VAL A 85 -15.40 -1.79 11.18
N GLY A 86 -15.78 -2.52 10.12
CA GLY A 86 -16.42 -1.96 8.91
C GLY A 86 -15.64 -0.76 8.34
N GLY A 87 -14.37 -0.69 8.75
CA GLY A 87 -13.55 0.48 8.71
C GLY A 87 -13.14 0.85 7.31
N ASN A 88 -12.66 2.05 7.20
CA ASN A 88 -12.13 2.57 5.96
C ASN A 88 -10.70 2.09 5.68
N LEU A 89 -10.14 1.18 6.49
CA LEU A 89 -8.85 0.50 6.28
C LEU A 89 -9.07 -0.91 5.76
N ILE A 90 -8.53 -1.23 4.60
CA ILE A 90 -8.58 -2.58 4.01
C ILE A 90 -7.34 -3.34 4.44
N VAL A 91 -7.43 -3.97 5.60
CA VAL A 91 -6.33 -4.68 6.24
C VAL A 91 -6.11 -6.08 5.66
N THR A 92 -4.92 -6.62 5.89
CA THR A 92 -4.57 -7.99 5.52
C THR A 92 -5.36 -8.98 6.38
N LEU A 93 -6.19 -9.80 5.74
CA LEU A 93 -6.95 -10.88 6.39
C LEU A 93 -6.10 -12.15 6.51
N ASP A 94 -5.32 -12.46 5.46
CA ASP A 94 -4.45 -13.63 5.44
C ASP A 94 -3.14 -13.31 4.72
N PHE A 95 -2.03 -13.82 5.23
CA PHE A 95 -0.71 -13.71 4.62
C PHE A 95 0.01 -15.04 4.74
N PHE A 96 0.30 -15.66 3.61
CA PHE A 96 0.87 -16.99 3.58
C PHE A 96 1.84 -17.20 2.42
N ARG A 97 2.64 -18.25 2.55
CA ARG A 97 3.49 -18.78 1.48
C ARG A 97 2.83 -20.01 0.85
N TRP A 98 2.79 -20.03 -0.48
CA TRP A 98 2.37 -21.19 -1.26
C TRP A 98 3.42 -21.52 -2.29
N GLY A 99 4.05 -22.69 -2.17
CA GLY A 99 5.26 -23.02 -2.93
C GLY A 99 6.40 -22.04 -2.63
N ALA A 100 6.94 -21.44 -3.65
CA ALA A 100 8.01 -20.45 -3.55
C ALA A 100 7.52 -18.99 -3.46
N LYS A 101 6.21 -18.74 -3.54
CA LYS A 101 5.61 -17.40 -3.60
C LYS A 101 4.87 -17.02 -2.33
N TYR A 102 4.75 -15.72 -2.10
CA TYR A 102 3.97 -15.14 -1.00
C TYR A 102 2.69 -14.54 -1.53
N TYR A 103 1.64 -14.66 -0.73
CA TYR A 103 0.31 -14.16 -1.04
C TYR A 103 -0.24 -13.35 0.12
N LYS A 104 -0.95 -12.29 -0.22
CA LYS A 104 -1.73 -11.47 0.71
C LYS A 104 -3.18 -11.46 0.27
N VAL A 105 -4.09 -11.63 1.22
CA VAL A 105 -5.53 -11.62 1.00
C VAL A 105 -6.13 -10.45 1.77
N THR A 106 -6.99 -9.70 1.11
CA THR A 106 -7.80 -8.64 1.72
C THR A 106 -9.26 -8.80 1.30
N GLU A 107 -10.16 -8.06 1.92
CA GLU A 107 -11.54 -8.01 1.43
C GLU A 107 -11.58 -7.45 0.00
N LYS A 108 -12.50 -7.94 -0.81
CA LYS A 108 -12.83 -7.31 -2.10
C LYS A 108 -13.65 -6.06 -1.84
N VAL A 109 -13.22 -4.93 -2.37
CA VAL A 109 -13.95 -3.66 -2.32
C VAL A 109 -14.59 -3.39 -3.66
N GLU A 110 -15.87 -3.16 -3.68
CA GLU A 110 -16.57 -2.60 -4.84
C GLU A 110 -16.35 -1.10 -4.85
N ALA A 111 -15.29 -0.68 -5.50
CA ALA A 111 -14.96 0.73 -5.66
C ALA A 111 -15.77 1.35 -6.80
N ALA A 112 -16.12 2.62 -6.63
CA ALA A 112 -16.55 3.46 -7.75
C ALA A 112 -15.31 3.75 -8.62
N ASP A 113 -15.50 3.70 -9.93
CA ASP A 113 -14.43 4.04 -10.88
C ASP A 113 -14.34 5.58 -11.01
N LEU A 114 -13.86 6.22 -9.93
CA LEU A 114 -13.69 7.66 -9.83
C LEU A 114 -12.24 8.01 -9.56
N GLY A 115 -11.63 8.72 -10.50
CA GLY A 115 -10.30 9.32 -10.33
C GLY A 115 -10.37 10.74 -9.75
N PRO A 116 -9.21 11.39 -9.51
CA PRO A 116 -9.17 12.76 -9.01
C PRO A 116 -9.96 13.76 -9.85
N ALA A 117 -9.93 13.65 -11.18
CA ALA A 117 -10.69 14.52 -12.07
C ALA A 117 -12.21 14.38 -11.88
N ASP A 118 -12.69 13.15 -11.60
CA ASP A 118 -14.12 12.91 -11.35
C ASP A 118 -14.54 13.46 -10.00
N VAL A 119 -13.66 13.43 -9.01
CA VAL A 119 -13.92 13.98 -7.67
C VAL A 119 -14.20 15.49 -7.75
N THR A 120 -13.52 16.24 -8.62
CA THR A 120 -13.77 17.68 -8.78
C THR A 120 -15.18 17.99 -9.28
N ALA A 121 -15.81 17.06 -10.00
CA ALA A 121 -17.17 17.20 -10.51
C ALA A 121 -18.25 16.84 -9.48
N LEU A 122 -17.89 16.28 -8.33
CA LEU A 122 -18.82 15.96 -7.25
C LEU A 122 -19.29 17.22 -6.53
N ALA A 123 -20.44 17.13 -5.88
CA ALA A 123 -20.91 18.18 -4.99
C ALA A 123 -19.88 18.44 -3.86
N PHE A 124 -19.69 19.68 -3.47
CA PHE A 124 -18.69 20.07 -2.45
C PHE A 124 -18.82 19.26 -1.15
N GLN A 125 -20.04 18.93 -0.73
CA GLN A 125 -20.25 18.11 0.47
C GLN A 125 -19.69 16.68 0.29
N ASP A 126 -19.80 16.08 -0.88
CA ASP A 126 -19.24 14.77 -1.18
C ASP A 126 -17.70 14.81 -1.21
N GLN A 127 -17.12 15.85 -1.84
CA GLN A 127 -15.67 16.08 -1.79
C GLN A 127 -15.19 16.19 -0.34
N LEU A 128 -15.88 16.98 0.49
CA LEU A 128 -15.52 17.17 1.89
C LEU A 128 -15.59 15.86 2.70
N VAL A 129 -16.60 15.00 2.42
CA VAL A 129 -16.70 13.67 3.04
C VAL A 129 -15.52 12.80 2.63
N LEU A 130 -15.15 12.78 1.35
CA LEU A 130 -13.99 12.02 0.88
C LEU A 130 -12.70 12.46 1.59
N LEU A 131 -12.41 13.76 1.64
CA LEU A 131 -11.22 14.30 2.33
C LEU A 131 -11.22 13.93 3.82
N LYS A 132 -12.34 14.10 4.51
CA LYS A 132 -12.48 13.75 5.93
C LYS A 132 -12.30 12.26 6.19
N THR A 133 -12.83 11.39 5.33
CA THR A 133 -12.74 9.94 5.53
C THR A 133 -11.33 9.40 5.26
N VAL A 134 -10.58 9.98 4.32
CA VAL A 134 -9.14 9.67 4.15
C VAL A 134 -8.35 10.09 5.39
N ALA A 135 -8.53 11.33 5.86
CA ALA A 135 -7.84 11.83 7.07
C ALA A 135 -8.19 10.99 8.31
N HIS A 136 -9.45 10.58 8.45
CA HIS A 136 -9.88 9.73 9.57
C HIS A 136 -9.20 8.35 9.51
N SER A 137 -9.14 7.74 8.32
CA SER A 137 -8.48 6.45 8.11
C SER A 137 -6.98 6.54 8.44
N LEU A 138 -6.35 7.61 7.98
CA LEU A 138 -4.94 7.86 8.25
C LEU A 138 -4.67 8.08 9.74
N ARG A 139 -5.56 8.81 10.44
CA ARG A 139 -5.48 8.97 11.90
C ARG A 139 -5.51 7.63 12.63
N ILE A 140 -6.43 6.72 12.25
CA ILE A 140 -6.51 5.39 12.86
C ILE A 140 -5.19 4.62 12.70
N LEU A 141 -4.52 4.76 11.56
CA LEU A 141 -3.22 4.18 11.28
C LEU A 141 -2.12 4.82 12.15
N HIS A 142 -2.10 6.16 12.19
CA HIS A 142 -1.11 6.95 12.92
C HIS A 142 -1.22 6.78 14.44
N ASP A 143 -2.43 6.63 15.00
CA ASP A 143 -2.66 6.35 16.42
C ASP A 143 -2.03 5.00 16.86
N ARG A 144 -1.66 4.14 15.90
CA ARG A 144 -0.92 2.87 16.12
C ARG A 144 0.57 2.96 15.80
N GLY A 145 1.06 4.17 15.57
CA GLY A 145 2.44 4.39 15.20
C GLY A 145 2.83 3.89 13.82
N ILE A 146 1.85 3.60 12.94
CA ILE A 146 2.12 3.07 11.60
C ILE A 146 2.14 4.23 10.60
N VAL A 147 3.14 4.24 9.73
CA VAL A 147 3.24 5.08 8.54
C VAL A 147 2.81 4.23 7.34
N HIS A 148 1.97 4.77 6.46
CA HIS A 148 1.50 4.06 5.27
C HIS A 148 2.63 3.82 4.26
N GLY A 149 3.49 4.83 4.07
CA GLY A 149 4.71 4.75 3.28
C GLY A 149 4.56 4.78 1.76
N ASP A 150 3.34 4.65 1.22
CA ASP A 150 3.03 4.80 -0.22
C ASP A 150 1.61 5.39 -0.40
N LEU A 151 1.31 6.45 0.33
CA LEU A 151 0.02 7.12 0.25
C LEU A 151 -0.08 7.91 -1.06
N LYS A 152 -1.12 7.62 -1.86
CA LYS A 152 -1.39 8.22 -3.17
C LYS A 152 -2.86 8.01 -3.57
N PRO A 153 -3.41 8.72 -4.57
CA PRO A 153 -4.81 8.58 -4.98
C PRO A 153 -5.21 7.15 -5.32
N SER A 154 -4.36 6.38 -6.01
CA SER A 154 -4.68 4.99 -6.36
C SER A 154 -4.74 4.02 -5.18
N ASN A 155 -4.24 4.42 -4.00
CA ASN A 155 -4.36 3.68 -2.74
C ASN A 155 -5.52 4.18 -1.87
N VAL A 156 -6.34 5.10 -2.40
CA VAL A 156 -7.58 5.61 -1.79
C VAL A 156 -8.74 5.22 -2.70
N LEU A 157 -9.37 4.08 -2.43
CA LEU A 157 -10.54 3.67 -3.18
C LEU A 157 -11.76 4.47 -2.74
N ILE A 158 -12.52 4.99 -3.71
CA ILE A 158 -13.79 5.65 -3.45
C ILE A 158 -14.90 4.62 -3.56
N LYS A 159 -15.74 4.52 -2.55
CA LYS A 159 -16.89 3.63 -2.52
C LYS A 159 -18.18 4.44 -2.48
N ARG A 160 -19.15 4.10 -3.35
CA ARG A 160 -20.49 4.65 -3.29
C ARG A 160 -21.28 3.98 -2.16
N THR A 161 -22.04 4.76 -1.41
CA THR A 161 -22.93 4.32 -0.35
C THR A 161 -24.34 4.86 -0.60
N GLU A 162 -25.30 4.44 0.19
CA GLU A 162 -26.68 4.99 0.13
C GLU A 162 -26.72 6.49 0.44
N LEU A 163 -25.79 7.01 1.25
CA LEU A 163 -25.73 8.39 1.70
C LEU A 163 -24.70 9.25 0.94
N GLY A 164 -24.18 8.77 -0.21
CA GLY A 164 -23.14 9.47 -0.97
C GLY A 164 -21.87 8.63 -1.12
N TYR A 165 -20.73 9.15 -0.71
CA TYR A 165 -19.43 8.49 -0.91
C TYR A 165 -18.65 8.32 0.39
N THR A 166 -17.76 7.34 0.40
CA THR A 166 -16.74 7.16 1.43
C THR A 166 -15.43 6.69 0.80
N THR A 167 -14.33 6.71 1.55
CA THR A 167 -13.05 6.21 1.06
C THR A 167 -12.63 4.95 1.81
N LYS A 168 -11.86 4.11 1.12
CA LYS A 168 -11.19 2.94 1.68
C LYS A 168 -9.69 3.07 1.42
N LEU A 169 -8.88 3.09 2.47
CA LEU A 169 -7.43 3.11 2.36
C LEU A 169 -6.91 1.68 2.21
N ILE A 170 -6.08 1.45 1.18
CA ILE A 170 -5.59 0.13 0.78
C ILE A 170 -4.07 0.10 0.66
N ASP A 171 -3.53 -1.10 0.53
CA ASP A 171 -2.14 -1.40 0.17
C ASP A 171 -1.08 -0.95 1.18
N PHE A 172 -1.07 -1.61 2.34
CA PHE A 172 -0.11 -1.41 3.42
C PHE A 172 1.20 -2.20 3.24
N ASP A 173 1.59 -2.54 1.99
CA ASP A 173 2.81 -3.35 1.74
C ASP A 173 4.10 -2.59 2.08
N ASN A 174 4.07 -1.27 1.93
CA ASN A 174 5.18 -0.37 2.23
C ASN A 174 5.05 0.30 3.61
N ALA A 175 4.03 -0.09 4.40
CA ALA A 175 3.83 0.48 5.72
C ALA A 175 4.95 0.07 6.68
N TYR A 176 5.31 0.97 7.60
CA TYR A 176 6.33 0.72 8.63
C TYR A 176 5.96 1.40 9.94
N LEU A 177 6.61 1.01 11.04
CA LEU A 177 6.45 1.73 12.30
C LEU A 177 7.25 3.04 12.27
N ALA A 178 6.66 4.10 12.79
CA ALA A 178 7.26 5.43 12.81
C ALA A 178 8.67 5.39 13.39
N GLY A 179 9.64 5.92 12.64
CA GLY A 179 11.06 5.89 13.00
C GLY A 179 11.78 4.58 12.67
N GLU A 180 11.10 3.59 12.12
CA GLU A 180 11.67 2.29 11.76
C GLU A 180 11.40 1.95 10.27
N PRO A 181 11.75 2.82 9.31
CA PRO A 181 11.55 2.53 7.90
C PRO A 181 12.45 1.35 7.46
N PRO A 182 12.14 0.70 6.33
CA PRO A 182 13.09 -0.19 5.69
C PRO A 182 14.35 0.56 5.26
N PRO A 183 15.49 -0.15 5.00
CA PRO A 183 16.69 0.47 4.46
C PRO A 183 16.40 1.24 3.16
N PRO A 184 17.14 2.31 2.84
CA PRO A 184 16.90 3.15 1.65
C PRO A 184 16.74 2.38 0.36
N GLU A 185 17.56 1.35 0.15
CA GLU A 185 17.55 0.49 -1.04
C GLU A 185 16.35 -0.47 -1.13
N GLU A 186 15.61 -0.65 -0.03
CA GLU A 186 14.40 -1.47 0.02
C GLU A 186 13.12 -0.65 -0.07
N ILE A 187 13.21 0.68 -0.01
CA ILE A 187 12.04 1.56 -0.14
C ILE A 187 11.53 1.52 -1.57
N VAL A 188 10.29 1.12 -1.71
CA VAL A 188 9.57 1.07 -2.98
C VAL A 188 8.30 1.90 -2.82
N GLY A 189 8.05 2.80 -3.77
CA GLY A 189 6.85 3.63 -3.71
C GLY A 189 6.78 4.60 -4.90
N THR A 190 5.94 5.61 -4.78
CA THR A 190 5.66 6.56 -5.85
C THR A 190 6.28 7.91 -5.55
N MET A 191 7.41 8.22 -6.19
CA MET A 191 8.22 9.43 -5.94
C MET A 191 7.41 10.74 -5.96
N ASN A 192 6.33 10.80 -6.72
CA ASN A 192 5.47 11.99 -6.79
C ASN A 192 4.86 12.39 -5.44
N TYR A 193 4.73 11.43 -4.51
CA TYR A 193 4.12 11.64 -3.19
C TYR A 193 5.13 11.53 -2.04
N TYR A 194 6.42 11.34 -2.33
CA TYR A 194 7.45 11.28 -1.30
C TYR A 194 7.61 12.63 -0.61
N SER A 195 7.65 12.60 0.72
CA SER A 195 7.94 13.77 1.53
C SER A 195 9.43 14.19 1.43
N PRO A 196 9.76 15.45 1.76
CA PRO A 196 11.15 15.93 1.73
C PRO A 196 12.10 15.06 2.57
N GLU A 197 11.67 14.65 3.77
CA GLU A 197 12.46 13.80 4.65
C GLU A 197 12.65 12.39 4.08
N LEU A 198 11.63 11.81 3.42
CA LEU A 198 11.76 10.51 2.76
C LEU A 198 12.74 10.58 1.59
N VAL A 199 12.68 11.64 0.79
CA VAL A 199 13.65 11.88 -0.28
C VAL A 199 15.07 11.97 0.29
N GLY A 200 15.26 12.73 1.39
CA GLY A 200 16.55 12.87 2.05
C GLY A 200 17.10 11.57 2.61
N TYR A 201 16.23 10.72 3.13
CA TYR A 201 16.60 9.40 3.61
C TYR A 201 17.04 8.45 2.47
N ILE A 202 16.26 8.39 1.38
CA ILE A 202 16.60 7.56 0.21
C ILE A 202 17.90 8.01 -0.47
N GLN A 203 18.13 9.33 -0.52
CA GLN A 203 19.35 9.90 -1.11
C GLN A 203 20.55 9.92 -0.15
N GLU A 204 20.36 9.46 1.09
CA GLU A 204 21.40 9.52 2.14
C GLU A 204 21.95 10.92 2.38
N THR A 205 21.08 11.94 2.23
CA THR A 205 21.45 13.38 2.33
C THR A 205 21.11 13.97 3.70
N GLY A 206 21.38 13.23 4.78
CA GLY A 206 21.36 13.73 6.16
C GLY A 206 20.05 13.49 6.94
N THR A 207 19.04 12.85 6.35
CA THR A 207 17.84 12.43 7.10
C THR A 207 18.07 11.07 7.74
N ALA A 208 17.87 10.96 9.04
CA ALA A 208 18.00 9.71 9.77
C ALA A 208 16.67 8.91 9.80
N ALA A 209 16.76 7.59 9.97
CA ALA A 209 15.58 6.70 10.00
C ALA A 209 14.51 7.14 11.02
N HIS A 210 14.90 7.60 12.21
CA HIS A 210 13.98 8.01 13.25
C HIS A 210 13.17 9.29 12.92
N GLU A 211 13.56 10.05 11.90
CA GLU A 211 12.84 11.22 11.40
C GLU A 211 11.68 10.85 10.47
N LEU A 212 11.69 9.61 9.93
CA LEU A 212 10.61 9.12 9.08
C LEU A 212 9.41 8.69 9.93
N THR A 213 8.54 9.64 10.19
CA THR A 213 7.36 9.49 11.03
C THR A 213 6.08 9.65 10.21
N GLN A 214 4.93 9.66 10.89
CA GLN A 214 3.61 9.90 10.27
C GLN A 214 3.55 11.21 9.46
N LYS A 215 4.48 12.13 9.64
CA LYS A 215 4.55 13.38 8.88
C LYS A 215 4.76 13.15 7.39
N ALA A 216 5.45 12.06 7.01
CA ALA A 216 5.61 11.68 5.61
C ALA A 216 4.26 11.43 4.92
N ASP A 217 3.35 10.74 5.61
CA ASP A 217 1.99 10.53 5.10
C ASP A 217 1.17 11.83 5.07
N ILE A 218 1.36 12.73 6.04
CA ILE A 218 0.66 14.04 6.05
C ILE A 218 1.06 14.88 4.85
N PHE A 219 2.33 14.85 4.45
CA PHE A 219 2.79 15.49 3.21
C PHE A 219 2.07 14.90 1.99
N ALA A 220 2.07 13.59 1.84
CA ALA A 220 1.37 12.90 0.76
C ALA A 220 -0.15 13.17 0.77
N LEU A 221 -0.77 13.24 1.95
CA LEU A 221 -2.20 13.61 2.11
C LEU A 221 -2.47 15.01 1.57
N GLY A 222 -1.58 15.98 1.81
CA GLY A 222 -1.69 17.33 1.26
C GLY A 222 -1.70 17.33 -0.27
N LEU A 223 -0.85 16.53 -0.90
CA LEU A 223 -0.81 16.38 -2.35
C LEU A 223 -2.10 15.72 -2.89
N ILE A 224 -2.58 14.66 -2.23
CA ILE A 224 -3.87 14.02 -2.58
C ILE A 224 -5.02 15.01 -2.49
N TYR A 225 -5.07 15.83 -1.45
CA TYR A 225 -6.10 16.85 -1.28
C TYR A 225 -6.08 17.88 -2.40
N ALA A 226 -4.88 18.37 -2.75
CA ALA A 226 -4.72 19.27 -3.89
C ALA A 226 -5.23 18.63 -5.17
N GLU A 227 -4.85 17.38 -5.43
CA GLU A 227 -5.25 16.64 -6.62
C GLU A 227 -6.76 16.34 -6.66
N PHE A 228 -7.40 15.98 -5.54
CA PHE A 228 -8.84 15.76 -5.46
C PHE A 228 -9.66 17.07 -5.63
N LEU A 229 -9.10 18.22 -5.22
CA LEU A 229 -9.77 19.51 -5.35
C LEU A 229 -9.56 20.17 -6.71
N THR A 230 -8.43 19.88 -7.40
CA THR A 230 -8.08 20.52 -8.68
C THR A 230 -8.18 19.58 -9.87
N GLY A 231 -8.29 18.27 -9.66
CA GLY A 231 -8.32 17.24 -10.69
C GLY A 231 -6.96 16.86 -11.26
N THR A 232 -5.91 17.55 -10.86
CA THR A 232 -4.54 17.35 -11.36
C THR A 232 -3.50 17.40 -10.24
N PRO A 233 -2.38 16.67 -10.37
CA PRO A 233 -1.28 16.81 -9.43
C PRO A 233 -0.79 18.25 -9.35
N PRO A 234 -0.38 18.74 -8.16
CA PRO A 234 0.24 20.06 -8.02
C PRO A 234 1.46 20.21 -8.92
N ALA A 235 1.56 21.37 -9.59
CA ALA A 235 2.75 21.76 -10.36
C ALA A 235 3.71 22.55 -9.47
N PHE A 236 5.01 22.39 -9.70
CA PHE A 236 6.08 23.07 -8.94
C PHE A 236 7.00 23.79 -9.91
N ASP A 237 7.27 25.06 -9.63
CA ASP A 237 8.27 25.89 -10.33
C ASP A 237 9.68 25.59 -9.80
N ALA A 238 10.11 24.35 -9.90
CA ALA A 238 11.40 23.92 -9.40
C ALA A 238 12.12 23.05 -10.45
N ALA A 239 13.42 22.83 -10.23
CA ALA A 239 14.22 21.95 -11.07
C ALA A 239 13.76 20.48 -11.07
N SER A 240 12.78 20.14 -10.25
CA SER A 240 12.19 18.81 -10.14
C SER A 240 10.68 18.87 -10.18
N GLN A 241 10.10 17.90 -10.89
CA GLN A 241 8.64 17.64 -10.91
C GLN A 241 8.14 16.91 -9.66
N TYR A 242 9.04 16.46 -8.77
CA TYR A 242 8.68 15.72 -7.56
C TYR A 242 8.57 16.66 -6.38
N ALA A 243 7.40 16.71 -5.74
CA ALA A 243 7.09 17.63 -4.64
C ALA A 243 8.13 17.60 -3.52
N GLY A 244 8.53 16.42 -3.05
CA GLY A 244 9.48 16.26 -1.97
C GLY A 244 10.90 16.71 -2.35
N VAL A 245 11.29 16.61 -3.60
CA VAL A 245 12.56 17.14 -4.11
C VAL A 245 12.49 18.66 -4.22
N ALA A 246 11.39 19.19 -4.78
CA ALA A 246 11.17 20.63 -4.90
C ALA A 246 11.14 21.34 -3.53
N ALA A 247 10.57 20.71 -2.51
CA ALA A 247 10.49 21.26 -1.15
C ALA A 247 11.83 21.22 -0.39
N ARG A 248 12.86 20.54 -0.91
CA ARG A 248 14.22 20.53 -0.34
C ARG A 248 15.16 21.55 -0.99
N ALA A 249 14.81 22.03 -2.20
CA ALA A 249 15.59 23.02 -2.93
C ALA A 249 15.38 24.43 -2.37
#